data_1e807279511dd51968a30d03c50fac7a
#
_entry.id   1e807279511dd51968a30d03c50fac7a
#
_cell.length_a   1.000
_cell.length_b   1.000
_cell.length_c   1.000
_cell.angle_alpha   90.00
_cell.angle_beta   90.00
_cell.angle_gamma   90.00
#
_symmetry.space_group_name_H-M   'P 1'
#
loop_
_entity.id
_entity.type
_entity.pdbx_description
1 polymer ?
#
loop_
_entity_poly.entity_id
_entity_poly.type
_entity_poly.pdbx_seq_one_letter_code
_entity_poly.pdbx_strand_id
1 'polypeptide(L)'
;TFGFIFLYLLVGYIPLGILWLYGKFVNQEKADLIQLRMVQWVFRVLHVLAGIRVKVIGEENVPKDETVLYVANHRSMVDIVVTYARCPRLTGFVAKDVVNKVPALRAWMKRLHCEFLNRSDVKEGLKTILNCIDKVNRGISIFIFPEGTRNKNKENPTDIGEFKDGSFKIASKTGCKIVPVAITGTNKIFED
;
A
#
# COMPACT_ATOMS: atom_id res chain seq x y z
N THR A 1 14.20 3.56 -15.38
CA THR A 1 13.23 3.25 -14.27
C THR A 1 11.95 2.65 -14.81
N PHE A 2 11.23 3.30 -15.76
CA PHE A 2 9.96 2.79 -16.32
C PHE A 2 10.11 1.43 -17.02
N GLY A 3 11.16 1.25 -17.84
CA GLY A 3 11.43 -0.02 -18.51
C GLY A 3 11.63 -1.18 -17.53
N PHE A 4 12.31 -0.95 -16.41
CA PHE A 4 12.46 -1.94 -15.34
C PHE A 4 11.13 -2.35 -14.73
N ILE A 5 10.26 -1.37 -14.41
CA ILE A 5 8.91 -1.65 -13.86
C ILE A 5 8.08 -2.48 -14.85
N PHE A 6 8.09 -2.09 -16.12
CA PHE A 6 7.36 -2.79 -17.17
C PHE A 6 7.85 -4.24 -17.32
N LEU A 7 9.16 -4.43 -17.40
CA LEU A 7 9.77 -5.76 -17.50
C LEU A 7 9.43 -6.61 -16.26
N TYR A 8 9.55 -6.03 -15.07
CA TYR A 8 9.19 -6.74 -13.84
C TYR A 8 7.72 -7.17 -13.81
N LEU A 9 6.80 -6.29 -14.23
CA LEU A 9 5.38 -6.63 -14.26
C LEU A 9 5.08 -7.76 -15.25
N LEU A 10 5.77 -7.82 -16.40
CA LEU A 10 5.61 -8.89 -17.37
C LEU A 10 6.22 -10.22 -16.92
N VAL A 11 7.53 -10.21 -16.60
CA VAL A 11 8.25 -11.41 -16.18
C VAL A 11 7.70 -11.95 -14.85
N GLY A 12 7.24 -11.06 -14.01
CA GLY A 12 6.66 -11.36 -12.72
C GLY A 12 5.37 -12.19 -12.75
N TYR A 13 4.71 -12.34 -13.91
CA TYR A 13 3.57 -13.25 -14.03
C TYR A 13 3.95 -14.71 -13.81
N ILE A 14 5.18 -15.11 -14.18
CA ILE A 14 5.67 -16.48 -13.98
C ILE A 14 5.72 -16.83 -12.48
N PRO A 15 6.47 -16.09 -11.64
CA PRO A 15 6.49 -16.35 -10.21
C PRO A 15 5.12 -16.15 -9.55
N LEU A 16 4.28 -15.20 -10.03
CA LEU A 16 2.90 -15.07 -9.53
C LEU A 16 2.08 -16.33 -9.77
N GLY A 17 2.19 -16.94 -10.93
CA GLY A 17 1.51 -18.21 -11.25
C GLY A 17 1.99 -19.36 -10.36
N ILE A 18 3.31 -19.50 -10.18
CA ILE A 18 3.92 -20.51 -9.31
C ILE A 18 3.47 -20.32 -7.85
N LEU A 19 3.54 -19.09 -7.34
CA LEU A 19 3.12 -18.76 -5.98
C LEU A 19 1.61 -18.91 -5.78
N TRP A 20 0.82 -18.74 -6.83
CA TRP A 20 -0.60 -19.04 -6.77
C TRP A 20 -0.87 -20.54 -6.57
N LEU A 21 -0.20 -21.39 -7.33
CA LEU A 21 -0.29 -22.84 -7.16
C LEU A 21 0.21 -23.25 -5.77
N TYR A 22 1.38 -22.73 -5.36
CA TYR A 22 1.93 -23.00 -4.03
C TYR A 22 0.97 -22.59 -2.91
N GLY A 23 0.39 -21.38 -3.01
CA GLY A 23 -0.57 -20.88 -2.02
C GLY A 23 -1.82 -21.75 -1.95
N LYS A 24 -2.36 -22.15 -3.12
CA LYS A 24 -3.58 -22.96 -3.21
C LYS A 24 -3.41 -24.37 -2.66
N PHE A 25 -2.25 -25.00 -2.87
CA PHE A 25 -2.06 -26.42 -2.58
C PHE A 25 -1.15 -26.72 -1.38
N VAL A 26 -0.37 -25.73 -0.93
CA VAL A 26 0.64 -25.91 0.13
C VAL A 26 0.43 -24.93 1.29
N ASN A 27 0.66 -23.63 1.07
CA ASN A 27 0.58 -22.64 2.14
C ASN A 27 0.37 -21.23 1.58
N GLN A 28 -0.85 -20.69 1.76
CA GLN A 28 -1.22 -19.37 1.27
C GLN A 28 -0.45 -18.24 1.97
N GLU A 29 -0.28 -18.32 3.29
CA GLU A 29 0.42 -17.28 4.04
C GLU A 29 1.88 -17.14 3.61
N LYS A 30 2.58 -18.26 3.42
CA LYS A 30 3.96 -18.24 2.89
C LYS A 30 4.02 -17.68 1.47
N ALA A 31 3.06 -18.03 0.60
CA ALA A 31 2.99 -17.48 -0.74
C ALA A 31 2.85 -15.95 -0.71
N ASP A 32 1.95 -15.44 0.13
CA ASP A 32 1.67 -14.02 0.27
C ASP A 32 2.89 -13.26 0.83
N LEU A 33 3.58 -13.83 1.81
CA LEU A 33 4.82 -13.26 2.35
C LEU A 33 5.95 -13.22 1.30
N ILE A 34 6.11 -14.25 0.49
CA ILE A 34 7.10 -14.26 -0.60
C ILE A 34 6.77 -13.15 -1.60
N GLN A 35 5.51 -13.01 -2.00
CA GLN A 35 5.06 -11.94 -2.90
C GLN A 35 5.33 -10.55 -2.33
N LEU A 36 5.04 -10.34 -1.04
CA LEU A 36 5.37 -9.10 -0.35
C LEU A 36 6.88 -8.81 -0.46
N ARG A 37 7.74 -9.79 -0.14
CA ARG A 37 9.20 -9.61 -0.20
C ARG A 37 9.71 -9.31 -1.62
N MET A 38 9.10 -9.92 -2.63
CA MET A 38 9.43 -9.63 -4.04
C MET A 38 9.13 -8.16 -4.38
N VAL A 39 7.94 -7.65 -4.03
CA VAL A 39 7.58 -6.25 -4.29
C VAL A 39 8.43 -5.29 -3.46
N GLN A 40 8.73 -5.61 -2.21
CA GLN A 40 9.64 -4.81 -1.39
C GLN A 40 11.04 -4.74 -1.98
N TRP A 41 11.54 -5.85 -2.53
CA TRP A 41 12.83 -5.86 -3.23
C TRP A 41 12.80 -4.91 -4.44
N VAL A 42 11.77 -4.98 -5.28
CA VAL A 42 11.60 -4.08 -6.43
C VAL A 42 11.57 -2.63 -5.99
N PHE A 43 10.83 -2.30 -4.94
CA PHE A 43 10.77 -0.92 -4.44
C PHE A 43 12.12 -0.43 -3.91
N ARG A 44 12.91 -1.30 -3.28
CA ARG A 44 14.30 -0.96 -2.89
C ARG A 44 15.19 -0.73 -4.12
N VAL A 45 15.06 -1.56 -5.15
CA VAL A 45 15.77 -1.34 -6.42
C VAL A 45 15.37 0.00 -7.04
N LEU A 46 14.08 0.34 -7.03
CA LEU A 46 13.61 1.63 -7.52
C LEU A 46 14.16 2.82 -6.72
N HIS A 47 14.32 2.68 -5.40
CA HIS A 47 15.01 3.70 -4.59
C HIS A 47 16.42 3.97 -5.12
N VAL A 48 17.19 2.91 -5.39
CA VAL A 48 18.55 3.03 -5.90
C VAL A 48 18.58 3.65 -7.30
N LEU A 49 17.75 3.13 -8.22
CA LEU A 49 17.70 3.59 -9.62
C LEU A 49 17.22 5.03 -9.77
N ALA A 50 16.38 5.50 -8.86
CA ALA A 50 15.87 6.86 -8.84
C ALA A 50 16.67 7.80 -7.91
N GLY A 51 17.72 7.31 -7.26
CA GLY A 51 18.53 8.11 -6.33
C GLY A 51 17.77 8.55 -5.06
N ILE A 52 16.70 7.84 -4.71
CA ILE A 52 15.85 8.19 -3.57
C ILE A 52 16.55 7.85 -2.26
N ARG A 53 16.78 8.87 -1.42
CA ARG A 53 17.31 8.70 -0.07
C ARG A 53 16.20 8.93 0.93
N VAL A 54 15.88 7.91 1.72
CA VAL A 54 14.81 7.97 2.72
C VAL A 54 15.43 8.02 4.13
N LYS A 55 15.13 9.07 4.87
CA LYS A 55 15.38 9.13 6.32
C LYS A 55 14.11 8.69 7.03
N VAL A 56 14.20 7.68 7.87
CA VAL A 56 13.08 7.18 8.66
C VAL A 56 13.34 7.44 10.13
N ILE A 57 12.31 7.83 10.85
CA ILE A 57 12.34 8.12 12.28
C ILE A 57 11.16 7.38 12.91
N GLY A 58 11.40 6.65 14.01
CA GLY A 58 10.34 5.95 14.75
C GLY A 58 9.91 4.61 14.15
N GLU A 59 10.67 4.03 13.20
CA GLU A 59 10.36 2.73 12.60
C GLU A 59 10.36 1.60 13.65
N GLU A 60 11.12 1.76 14.72
CA GLU A 60 11.18 0.85 15.88
C GLU A 60 9.86 0.77 16.64
N ASN A 61 9.00 1.79 16.55
CA ASN A 61 7.69 1.83 17.20
C ASN A 61 6.60 1.09 16.41
N VAL A 62 6.89 0.65 15.18
CA VAL A 62 5.93 -0.09 14.36
C VAL A 62 5.78 -1.52 14.88
N PRO A 63 4.57 -1.93 15.30
CA PRO A 63 4.33 -3.30 15.76
C PRO A 63 4.67 -4.33 14.69
N LYS A 64 5.42 -5.38 15.07
CA LYS A 64 5.83 -6.45 14.16
C LYS A 64 4.97 -7.69 14.27
N ASP A 65 4.30 -7.86 15.40
CA ASP A 65 3.61 -9.10 15.77
C ASP A 65 2.08 -8.98 15.72
N GLU A 66 1.56 -7.78 15.50
CA GLU A 66 0.13 -7.52 15.43
C GLU A 66 -0.29 -6.80 14.15
N THR A 67 -1.56 -6.91 13.81
CA THR A 67 -2.17 -6.24 12.67
C THR A 67 -2.45 -4.78 13.01
N VAL A 68 -2.13 -3.87 12.10
CA VAL A 68 -2.28 -2.43 12.30
C VAL A 68 -2.96 -1.75 11.12
N LEU A 69 -3.53 -0.58 11.38
CA LEU A 69 -3.97 0.36 10.36
C LEU A 69 -2.92 1.47 10.23
N TYR A 70 -2.17 1.48 9.12
CA TYR A 70 -1.30 2.60 8.78
C TYR A 70 -2.13 3.74 8.21
N VAL A 71 -1.97 4.93 8.76
CA VAL A 71 -2.65 6.15 8.34
C VAL A 71 -1.61 7.20 7.97
N ALA A 72 -1.56 7.59 6.70
CA ALA A 72 -0.54 8.50 6.18
C ALA A 72 -1.15 9.68 5.42
N ASN A 73 -0.46 10.82 5.40
CA ASN A 73 -0.71 11.88 4.44
C ASN A 73 -0.22 11.49 3.05
N HIS A 74 -0.82 12.05 1.99
CA HIS A 74 -0.55 11.65 0.61
C HIS A 74 -0.12 12.84 -0.27
N ARG A 75 1.13 12.82 -0.73
CA ARG A 75 1.72 13.88 -1.54
C ARG A 75 2.14 13.42 -2.94
N SER A 76 2.54 12.14 -3.08
CA SER A 76 3.11 11.61 -4.31
C SER A 76 2.80 10.12 -4.49
N MET A 77 2.89 9.62 -5.71
CA MET A 77 2.90 8.17 -5.96
C MET A 77 4.11 7.48 -5.33
N VAL A 78 5.19 8.21 -5.11
CA VAL A 78 6.40 7.72 -4.45
C VAL A 78 6.15 7.37 -2.97
N ASP A 79 5.13 7.95 -2.34
CA ASP A 79 4.75 7.61 -0.95
C ASP A 79 4.55 6.11 -0.76
N ILE A 80 3.90 5.46 -1.74
CA ILE A 80 3.67 4.00 -1.71
C ILE A 80 4.99 3.25 -1.80
N VAL A 81 5.89 3.69 -2.69
CA VAL A 81 7.18 3.03 -2.92
C VAL A 81 8.05 3.08 -1.66
N VAL A 82 8.10 4.25 -0.99
CA VAL A 82 8.96 4.42 0.19
C VAL A 82 8.39 3.75 1.44
N THR A 83 7.07 3.73 1.60
CA THR A 83 6.44 3.14 2.80
C THR A 83 6.30 1.62 2.70
N TYR A 84 5.86 1.10 1.53
CA TYR A 84 5.63 -0.34 1.39
C TYR A 84 6.91 -1.17 1.50
N ALA A 85 8.05 -0.63 1.05
CA ALA A 85 9.35 -1.27 1.22
C ALA A 85 9.70 -1.58 2.70
N ARG A 86 8.96 -0.98 3.65
CA ARG A 86 9.20 -1.04 5.10
C ARG A 86 8.12 -1.75 5.90
N CYS A 87 7.01 -2.14 5.29
CA CYS A 87 5.96 -2.88 5.99
C CYS A 87 6.48 -4.23 6.49
N PRO A 88 6.49 -4.50 7.81
CA PRO A 88 7.08 -5.74 8.34
C PRO A 88 6.23 -6.98 8.06
N ARG A 89 4.91 -6.80 7.92
CA ARG A 89 3.90 -7.85 7.73
C ARG A 89 3.12 -7.68 6.44
N LEU A 90 2.27 -8.66 6.11
CA LEU A 90 1.30 -8.53 5.03
C LEU A 90 0.47 -7.27 5.23
N THR A 91 0.48 -6.42 4.23
CA THR A 91 -0.16 -5.12 4.27
C THR A 91 -0.80 -4.85 2.92
N GLY A 92 -2.11 -4.65 2.91
CA GLY A 92 -2.84 -4.20 1.72
C GLY A 92 -2.96 -2.68 1.68
N PHE A 93 -2.85 -2.09 0.50
CA PHE A 93 -3.12 -0.65 0.29
C PHE A 93 -4.53 -0.43 -0.21
N VAL A 94 -5.13 0.69 0.21
CA VAL A 94 -6.36 1.20 -0.41
C VAL A 94 -5.97 2.13 -1.56
N ALA A 95 -6.21 1.66 -2.78
CA ALA A 95 -5.85 2.36 -4.00
C ALA A 95 -7.07 2.91 -4.73
N LYS A 96 -6.87 3.92 -5.60
CA LYS A 96 -7.94 4.42 -6.48
C LYS A 96 -8.31 3.36 -7.51
N ASP A 97 -9.62 3.21 -7.80
CA ASP A 97 -10.16 2.21 -8.75
C ASP A 97 -9.53 2.26 -10.15
N VAL A 98 -9.09 3.44 -10.62
CA VAL A 98 -8.44 3.56 -11.92
C VAL A 98 -7.23 2.61 -12.08
N VAL A 99 -6.54 2.27 -11.00
CA VAL A 99 -5.40 1.35 -11.00
C VAL A 99 -5.83 -0.08 -11.30
N ASN A 100 -7.05 -0.45 -10.95
CA ASN A 100 -7.67 -1.75 -11.24
C ASN A 100 -7.82 -2.01 -12.76
N LYS A 101 -7.78 -0.95 -13.58
CA LYS A 101 -7.88 -1.05 -15.04
C LYS A 101 -6.58 -1.51 -15.72
N VAL A 102 -5.46 -1.54 -15.00
CA VAL A 102 -4.17 -2.04 -15.50
C VAL A 102 -4.00 -3.51 -15.10
N PRO A 103 -4.17 -4.49 -16.02
CA PRO A 103 -4.27 -5.91 -15.67
C PRO A 103 -3.07 -6.43 -14.87
N ALA A 104 -1.86 -6.09 -15.29
CA ALA A 104 -0.64 -6.53 -14.63
C ALA A 104 -0.58 -6.00 -13.18
N LEU A 105 -0.77 -4.70 -13.00
CA LEU A 105 -0.73 -4.07 -11.69
C LEU A 105 -1.86 -4.59 -10.79
N ARG A 106 -3.06 -4.76 -11.35
CA ARG A 106 -4.20 -5.36 -10.66
C ARG A 106 -3.88 -6.76 -10.13
N ALA A 107 -3.23 -7.60 -10.94
CA ALA A 107 -2.88 -8.97 -10.54
C ALA A 107 -1.97 -8.96 -9.31
N TRP A 108 -0.91 -8.17 -9.32
CA TRP A 108 0.00 -8.01 -8.20
C TRP A 108 -0.68 -7.43 -6.97
N MET A 109 -1.45 -6.36 -7.13
CA MET A 109 -2.12 -5.68 -6.02
C MET A 109 -3.16 -6.58 -5.33
N LYS A 110 -3.94 -7.35 -6.09
CA LYS A 110 -4.89 -8.33 -5.51
C LYS A 110 -4.18 -9.39 -4.68
N ARG A 111 -3.02 -9.86 -5.14
CA ARG A 111 -2.20 -10.83 -4.41
C ARG A 111 -1.59 -10.25 -3.13
N LEU A 112 -1.39 -8.95 -3.09
CA LEU A 112 -0.92 -8.21 -1.92
C LEU A 112 -2.09 -7.68 -1.07
N HIS A 113 -3.30 -8.25 -1.25
CA HIS A 113 -4.49 -7.89 -0.49
C HIS A 113 -4.92 -6.42 -0.58
N CYS A 114 -4.48 -5.69 -1.62
CA CYS A 114 -4.92 -4.32 -1.85
C CYS A 114 -6.42 -4.26 -2.16
N GLU A 115 -7.05 -3.17 -1.77
CA GLU A 115 -8.43 -2.84 -2.11
C GLU A 115 -8.50 -1.67 -3.09
N PHE A 116 -9.53 -1.67 -3.93
CA PHE A 116 -9.74 -0.61 -4.92
C PHE A 116 -10.98 0.18 -4.56
N LEU A 117 -10.78 1.48 -4.33
CA LEU A 117 -11.81 2.39 -3.87
C LEU A 117 -12.36 3.23 -5.03
N ASN A 118 -13.62 3.03 -5.37
CA ASN A 118 -14.38 3.96 -6.18
C ASN A 118 -14.95 5.06 -5.28
N ARG A 119 -14.42 6.27 -5.42
CA ARG A 119 -14.76 7.41 -4.56
C ARG A 119 -16.04 8.12 -4.97
N SER A 120 -16.53 7.86 -6.18
CA SER A 120 -17.77 8.43 -6.69
C SER A 120 -19.01 7.61 -6.27
N ASP A 121 -18.82 6.41 -5.75
CA ASP A 121 -19.88 5.53 -5.29
C ASP A 121 -19.75 5.24 -3.79
N VAL A 122 -20.69 5.76 -3.01
CA VAL A 122 -20.71 5.61 -1.55
C VAL A 122 -20.89 4.15 -1.14
N LYS A 123 -21.69 3.38 -1.88
CA LYS A 123 -21.92 1.95 -1.59
C LYS A 123 -20.66 1.13 -1.82
N GLU A 124 -19.99 1.36 -2.96
CA GLU A 124 -18.70 0.71 -3.25
C GLU A 124 -17.62 1.14 -2.25
N GLY A 125 -17.63 2.41 -1.83
CA GLY A 125 -16.74 2.90 -0.78
C GLY A 125 -16.95 2.18 0.55
N LEU A 126 -18.20 2.01 0.97
CA LEU A 126 -18.54 1.26 2.18
C LEU A 126 -18.09 -0.22 2.08
N LYS A 127 -18.33 -0.86 0.95
CA LYS A 127 -17.90 -2.24 0.69
C LYS A 127 -16.37 -2.37 0.80
N THR A 128 -15.63 -1.42 0.24
CA THR A 128 -14.16 -1.39 0.36
C THR A 128 -13.71 -1.33 1.82
N ILE A 129 -14.34 -0.49 2.66
CA ILE A 129 -14.04 -0.42 4.09
C ILE A 129 -14.38 -1.72 4.82
N LEU A 130 -15.51 -2.35 4.50
CA LEU A 130 -15.87 -3.66 5.07
C LEU A 130 -14.87 -4.75 4.69
N ASN A 131 -14.40 -4.77 3.44
CA ASN A 131 -13.35 -5.68 3.01
C ASN A 131 -12.03 -5.44 3.77
N CYS A 132 -11.69 -4.18 4.04
CA CYS A 132 -10.51 -3.85 4.85
C CYS A 132 -10.66 -4.35 6.30
N ILE A 133 -11.85 -4.23 6.89
CA ILE A 133 -12.16 -4.77 8.23
C ILE A 133 -11.97 -6.29 8.26
N ASP A 134 -12.52 -7.01 7.27
CA ASP A 134 -12.35 -8.46 7.16
C ASP A 134 -10.86 -8.84 7.07
N LYS A 135 -10.08 -8.12 6.26
CA LYS A 135 -8.63 -8.37 6.11
C LYS A 135 -7.88 -8.16 7.43
N VAL A 136 -8.18 -7.09 8.15
CA VAL A 136 -7.56 -6.83 9.47
C VAL A 136 -7.87 -7.96 10.44
N ASN A 137 -9.11 -8.44 10.49
CA ASN A 137 -9.52 -9.58 11.34
C ASN A 137 -8.82 -10.89 10.92
N ARG A 138 -8.37 -10.99 9.67
CA ARG A 138 -7.60 -12.13 9.15
C ARG A 138 -6.08 -11.98 9.27
N GLY A 139 -5.60 -10.96 9.99
CA GLY A 139 -4.17 -10.77 10.24
C GLY A 139 -3.43 -9.96 9.17
N ILE A 140 -4.12 -9.28 8.28
CA ILE A 140 -3.53 -8.47 7.21
C ILE A 140 -3.67 -6.99 7.58
N SER A 141 -2.55 -6.29 7.71
CA SER A 141 -2.53 -4.85 7.97
C SER A 141 -3.06 -4.07 6.77
N ILE A 142 -3.62 -2.90 7.02
CA ILE A 142 -4.11 -2.00 5.96
C ILE A 142 -3.33 -0.70 6.01
N PHE A 143 -2.93 -0.21 4.84
CA PHE A 143 -2.33 1.11 4.66
C PHE A 143 -3.30 2.00 3.89
N ILE A 144 -3.67 3.13 4.46
CA ILE A 144 -4.63 4.05 3.88
C ILE A 144 -4.13 5.50 3.91
N PHE A 145 -4.46 6.24 2.86
CA PHE A 145 -4.30 7.69 2.79
C PHE A 145 -5.68 8.32 2.93
N PRO A 146 -6.08 8.75 4.14
CA PRO A 146 -7.47 9.17 4.41
C PRO A 146 -7.88 10.46 3.71
N GLU A 147 -6.94 11.26 3.23
CA GLU A 147 -7.22 12.40 2.34
C GLU A 147 -7.96 11.96 1.07
N GLY A 148 -7.79 10.72 0.70
CA GLY A 148 -8.42 10.15 -0.48
C GLY A 148 -7.84 10.65 -1.81
N THR A 149 -6.98 11.65 -1.83
CA THR A 149 -6.29 12.18 -3.01
C THR A 149 -4.92 12.69 -2.61
N ARG A 150 -4.03 12.88 -3.57
CA ARG A 150 -2.74 13.53 -3.33
C ARG A 150 -2.97 15.01 -3.08
N ASN A 151 -2.40 15.52 -1.99
CA ASN A 151 -2.37 16.95 -1.73
C ASN A 151 -1.35 17.61 -2.66
N LYS A 152 -1.82 18.53 -3.51
CA LYS A 152 -1.02 19.23 -4.52
C LYS A 152 -0.60 20.65 -4.08
N ASN A 153 -0.83 21.00 -2.82
CA ASN A 153 -0.41 22.29 -2.32
C ASN A 153 1.12 22.37 -2.28
N LYS A 154 1.69 23.16 -3.20
CA LYS A 154 3.14 23.37 -3.33
C LYS A 154 3.64 24.46 -2.39
N GLU A 155 2.78 25.42 -2.01
CA GLU A 155 3.13 26.55 -1.17
C GLU A 155 3.40 26.14 0.28
N ASN A 156 2.61 25.16 0.76
CA ASN A 156 2.81 24.62 2.11
C ASN A 156 3.04 23.09 2.06
N PRO A 157 4.31 22.65 2.10
CA PRO A 157 4.64 21.22 2.04
C PRO A 157 4.21 20.43 3.29
N THR A 158 3.85 21.10 4.38
CA THR A 158 3.35 20.46 5.61
C THR A 158 1.82 20.45 5.69
N ASP A 159 1.15 21.06 4.73
CA ASP A 159 -0.30 21.05 4.63
C ASP A 159 -0.81 19.61 4.43
N ILE A 160 -1.80 19.22 5.20
CA ILE A 160 -2.45 17.91 5.17
C ILE A 160 -3.91 18.15 4.79
N GLY A 161 -4.39 17.42 3.78
CA GLY A 161 -5.78 17.48 3.37
C GLY A 161 -6.72 16.93 4.44
N GLU A 162 -8.00 17.22 4.31
CA GLU A 162 -9.03 16.73 5.22
C GLU A 162 -9.08 15.19 5.22
N PHE A 163 -9.02 14.58 6.40
CA PHE A 163 -9.10 13.14 6.58
C PHE A 163 -10.56 12.69 6.61
N LYS A 164 -10.87 11.69 5.80
CA LYS A 164 -12.21 11.11 5.72
C LYS A 164 -12.45 10.13 6.86
N ASP A 165 -13.45 10.38 7.68
CA ASP A 165 -13.82 9.58 8.86
C ASP A 165 -14.02 8.09 8.56
N GLY A 166 -14.52 7.77 7.36
CA GLY A 166 -14.70 6.39 6.91
C GLY A 166 -13.46 5.54 7.02
N SER A 167 -12.26 6.13 6.87
CA SER A 167 -10.98 5.44 6.98
C SER A 167 -10.72 4.91 8.39
N PHE A 168 -11.15 5.61 9.41
CA PHE A 168 -10.93 5.24 10.82
C PHE A 168 -11.91 4.18 11.32
N LYS A 169 -13.02 3.94 10.58
CA LYS A 169 -13.97 2.85 10.91
C LYS A 169 -13.28 1.48 10.88
N ILE A 170 -12.20 1.31 10.13
CA ILE A 170 -11.42 0.08 10.12
C ILE A 170 -10.89 -0.20 11.54
N ALA A 171 -10.18 0.74 12.14
CA ALA A 171 -9.62 0.58 13.49
C ALA A 171 -10.73 0.51 14.56
N SER A 172 -11.76 1.37 14.49
CA SER A 172 -12.83 1.38 15.49
C SER A 172 -13.66 0.09 15.50
N LYS A 173 -13.76 -0.64 14.39
CA LYS A 173 -14.49 -1.91 14.29
C LYS A 173 -13.65 -3.13 14.61
N THR A 174 -12.35 -3.07 14.40
CA THR A 174 -11.44 -4.21 14.62
C THR A 174 -10.67 -4.11 15.92
N GLY A 175 -10.58 -2.92 16.52
CA GLY A 175 -9.72 -2.68 17.69
C GLY A 175 -8.23 -2.64 17.37
N CYS A 176 -7.83 -2.71 16.09
CA CYS A 176 -6.41 -2.67 15.74
C CYS A 176 -5.78 -1.30 16.05
N LYS A 177 -4.49 -1.30 16.37
CA LYS A 177 -3.74 -0.07 16.59
C LYS A 177 -3.61 0.74 15.30
N ILE A 178 -3.61 2.06 15.44
CA ILE A 178 -3.31 2.99 14.35
C ILE A 178 -1.83 3.35 14.43
N VAL A 179 -1.13 3.22 13.31
CA VAL A 179 0.25 3.69 13.13
C VAL A 179 0.21 4.92 12.24
N PRO A 180 0.34 6.14 12.80
CA PRO A 180 0.41 7.34 12.00
C PRO A 180 1.78 7.43 11.29
N VAL A 181 1.75 7.78 10.00
CA VAL A 181 2.95 7.90 9.16
C VAL A 181 2.96 9.28 8.51
N ALA A 182 3.90 10.12 8.90
CA ALA A 182 4.11 11.42 8.27
C ALA A 182 5.15 11.32 7.15
N ILE A 183 4.77 11.74 5.93
CA ILE A 183 5.61 11.67 4.74
C ILE A 183 5.87 13.08 4.21
N THR A 184 7.13 13.40 3.95
CA THR A 184 7.53 14.70 3.39
C THR A 184 8.55 14.54 2.26
N GLY A 185 8.58 15.47 1.31
CA GLY A 185 9.59 15.56 0.26
C GLY A 185 9.43 14.61 -0.93
N THR A 186 8.46 13.71 -0.92
CA THR A 186 8.21 12.77 -2.02
C THR A 186 7.65 13.42 -3.28
N ASN A 187 6.94 14.54 -3.16
CA ASN A 187 6.46 15.34 -4.28
C ASN A 187 7.61 15.85 -5.16
N LYS A 188 8.75 16.21 -4.56
CA LYS A 188 9.93 16.69 -5.29
C LYS A 188 10.59 15.64 -6.20
N ILE A 189 10.22 14.38 -6.07
CA ILE A 189 10.81 13.27 -6.83
C ILE A 189 10.08 13.06 -8.15
N PHE A 190 8.76 13.27 -8.19
CA PHE A 190 7.94 12.87 -9.34
C PHE A 190 6.82 13.86 -9.69
N GLU A 191 6.39 14.74 -8.78
CA GLU A 191 5.22 15.59 -8.98
C GLU A 191 5.61 17.08 -9.24
N ASP A 192 6.86 17.47 -8.99
CA ASP A 192 7.46 18.77 -9.28
C ASP A 192 8.34 18.64 -10.52
#